data_490eed6be3978fc56c06e4e041d61cd3
#
_entry.id   490eed6be3978fc56c06e4e041d61cd3
#
_cell.length_a   1.000
_cell.length_b   1.000
_cell.length_c   1.000
_cell.angle_alpha   90.00
_cell.angle_beta   90.00
_cell.angle_gamma   90.00
#
_symmetry.space_group_name_H-M   'P 1'
#
loop_
_entity.id
_entity.type
_entity.pdbx_description
1 polymer ?
#
loop_
_entity_poly.entity_id
_entity_poly.type
_entity_poly.pdbx_seq_one_letter_code
_entity_poly.pdbx_strand_id
1 'polypeptide(L)'
;DKHLIHEVTSPQAFAGLNKRNIKVFRPDKTIATADHNVPTTNQHLPIQEALSRNQVETLNKNCREHGVELYGLGHKYQGIVHVIGPELGITQPGMTIVCGDSHTSTHGAFGSIAFGIGTSEVEMVLSTQCLLQNKPKTMLIEIDGELNEGVYSKDIILYIISKITASGGTGYFVEYSGSAIRSLSMEARMTICNMSIAVSYTHLTLPT
;
A
#
# COMPACT_ATOMS: atom_id res chain seq x y z
N ASP A 1 -5.89 -3.29 10.32
CA ASP A 1 -6.86 -4.38 10.30
C ASP A 1 -6.76 -5.21 9.03
N LYS A 2 -5.97 -4.77 8.05
CA LYS A 2 -5.61 -5.55 6.86
C LYS A 2 -4.10 -5.51 6.62
N HIS A 3 -3.58 -6.64 6.17
CA HIS A 3 -2.21 -6.77 5.72
C HIS A 3 -2.23 -7.16 4.24
N LEU A 4 -1.73 -6.29 3.38
CA LEU A 4 -1.58 -6.58 1.96
C LEU A 4 -0.15 -7.04 1.69
N ILE A 5 0.02 -8.07 0.88
CA ILE A 5 1.34 -8.61 0.55
C ILE A 5 1.46 -8.88 -0.95
N HIS A 6 2.69 -8.83 -1.44
CA HIS A 6 3.01 -9.10 -2.83
C HIS A 6 4.31 -9.92 -2.96
N GLU A 7 4.68 -10.29 -4.18
CA GLU A 7 5.75 -11.25 -4.45
C GLU A 7 7.17 -10.75 -4.13
N VAL A 8 7.37 -9.43 -4.00
CA VAL A 8 8.72 -8.88 -3.81
C VAL A 8 9.16 -8.92 -2.35
N THR A 9 8.34 -8.48 -1.41
CA THR A 9 8.71 -8.33 0.01
C THR A 9 8.30 -9.48 0.89
N SER A 10 7.34 -10.30 0.47
CA SER A 10 6.82 -11.42 1.27
C SER A 10 7.70 -12.67 1.34
N PRO A 11 8.54 -13.04 0.34
CA PRO A 11 9.29 -14.29 0.37
C PRO A 11 10.19 -14.44 1.59
N GLN A 12 10.94 -13.39 1.95
CA GLN A 12 11.84 -13.42 3.11
C GLN A 12 11.05 -13.47 4.43
N ALA A 13 9.92 -12.78 4.52
CA ALA A 13 9.06 -12.82 5.69
C ALA A 13 8.50 -14.24 5.94
N PHE A 14 8.00 -14.90 4.90
CA PHE A 14 7.56 -16.30 4.99
C PHE A 14 8.69 -17.25 5.31
N ALA A 15 9.91 -17.05 4.75
CA ALA A 15 11.07 -17.85 5.07
C ALA A 15 11.44 -17.73 6.56
N GLY A 16 11.34 -16.54 7.14
CA GLY A 16 11.53 -16.32 8.58
C GLY A 16 10.50 -17.06 9.45
N LEU A 17 9.21 -17.02 9.06
CA LEU A 17 8.16 -17.79 9.72
C LEU A 17 8.42 -19.29 9.67
N ASN A 18 8.73 -19.80 8.48
CA ASN A 18 8.97 -21.24 8.26
C ASN A 18 10.19 -21.74 9.06
N LYS A 19 11.29 -20.96 9.11
CA LYS A 19 12.47 -21.28 9.91
C LYS A 19 12.16 -21.42 11.40
N ARG A 20 11.18 -20.67 11.90
CA ARG A 20 10.74 -20.68 13.30
C ARG A 20 9.52 -21.56 13.54
N ASN A 21 9.02 -22.24 12.51
CA ASN A 21 7.81 -23.06 12.54
C ASN A 21 6.57 -22.29 13.03
N ILE A 22 6.46 -21.02 12.61
CA ILE A 22 5.35 -20.14 12.94
C ILE A 22 4.39 -20.08 11.75
N LYS A 23 3.08 -20.18 12.02
CA LYS A 23 2.05 -19.96 11.00
C LYS A 23 1.62 -18.49 10.94
N VAL A 24 1.04 -18.09 9.82
CA VAL A 24 0.36 -16.78 9.74
C VAL A 24 -0.76 -16.76 10.76
N PHE A 25 -0.75 -15.74 11.61
CA PHE A 25 -1.68 -15.62 12.74
C PHE A 25 -3.12 -15.32 12.29
N ARG A 26 -3.28 -14.40 11.33
CA ARG A 26 -4.60 -14.00 10.80
C ARG A 26 -4.59 -14.04 9.26
N PRO A 27 -4.64 -15.23 8.65
CA PRO A 27 -4.72 -15.35 7.21
C PRO A 27 -5.99 -14.69 6.62
N ASP A 28 -7.08 -14.63 7.38
CA ASP A 28 -8.33 -13.93 7.04
C ASP A 28 -8.19 -12.39 6.97
N LYS A 29 -7.13 -11.83 7.53
CA LYS A 29 -6.79 -10.41 7.48
C LYS A 29 -5.68 -10.08 6.48
N THR A 30 -5.09 -11.11 5.88
CA THR A 30 -3.98 -10.98 4.93
C THR A 30 -4.46 -11.31 3.53
N ILE A 31 -4.16 -10.44 2.57
CA ILE A 31 -4.51 -10.62 1.16
C ILE A 31 -3.27 -10.43 0.31
N ALA A 32 -3.06 -11.34 -0.61
CA ALA A 32 -1.91 -11.36 -1.49
C ALA A 32 -2.30 -11.09 -2.95
N THR A 33 -1.45 -10.38 -3.67
CA THR A 33 -1.51 -10.26 -5.13
C THR A 33 -0.10 -10.29 -5.71
N ALA A 34 0.03 -10.63 -6.98
CA ALA A 34 1.28 -10.50 -7.72
C ALA A 34 1.13 -9.35 -8.72
N ASP A 35 1.89 -8.27 -8.54
CA ASP A 35 1.73 -7.02 -9.30
C ASP A 35 3.03 -6.30 -9.67
N HIS A 36 4.17 -6.63 -9.04
CA HIS A 36 5.45 -5.98 -9.31
C HIS A 36 6.24 -6.69 -10.41
N ASN A 37 6.42 -8.00 -10.29
CA ASN A 37 7.26 -8.81 -11.17
C ASN A 37 6.41 -9.74 -12.08
N VAL A 38 5.37 -9.17 -12.65
CA VAL A 38 4.46 -9.87 -13.56
C VAL A 38 4.49 -9.22 -14.96
N PRO A 39 4.38 -10.00 -16.02
CA PRO A 39 4.32 -9.46 -17.38
C PRO A 39 3.03 -8.63 -17.55
N THR A 40 3.11 -7.54 -18.31
CA THR A 40 1.96 -6.70 -18.66
C THR A 40 1.19 -7.22 -19.88
N THR A 41 1.80 -8.14 -20.63
CA THR A 41 1.22 -8.78 -21.81
C THR A 41 1.43 -10.29 -21.73
N ASN A 42 0.59 -11.06 -22.41
CA ASN A 42 0.71 -12.51 -22.49
C ASN A 42 0.83 -13.22 -21.12
N GLN A 43 0.10 -12.76 -20.13
CA GLN A 43 0.15 -13.28 -18.74
C GLN A 43 -0.23 -14.78 -18.64
N HIS A 44 -0.81 -15.37 -19.68
CA HIS A 44 -1.10 -16.80 -19.77
C HIS A 44 0.13 -17.67 -20.10
N LEU A 45 1.23 -17.02 -20.53
CA LEU A 45 2.50 -17.71 -20.80
C LEU A 45 3.38 -17.73 -19.54
N PRO A 46 4.31 -18.69 -19.44
CA PRO A 46 5.28 -18.72 -18.36
C PRO A 46 6.14 -17.44 -18.32
N ILE A 47 6.37 -16.89 -17.13
CA ILE A 47 7.26 -15.75 -16.94
C ILE A 47 8.68 -16.14 -17.35
N GLN A 48 9.23 -15.45 -18.35
CA GLN A 48 10.54 -15.79 -18.93
C GLN A 48 11.70 -15.43 -18.00
N GLU A 49 11.61 -14.29 -17.32
CA GLU A 49 12.65 -13.85 -16.40
C GLU A 49 12.62 -14.73 -15.14
N ALA A 50 13.75 -15.39 -14.86
CA ALA A 50 13.84 -16.43 -13.84
C ALA A 50 13.61 -15.91 -12.41
N LEU A 51 14.08 -14.69 -12.09
CA LEU A 51 13.92 -14.10 -10.78
C LEU A 51 12.45 -13.78 -10.51
N SER A 52 11.81 -13.09 -11.44
CA SER A 52 10.37 -12.74 -11.37
C SER A 52 9.50 -13.99 -11.26
N ARG A 53 9.77 -15.01 -12.08
CA ARG A 53 9.07 -16.29 -12.01
C ARG A 53 9.20 -16.93 -10.62
N ASN A 54 10.41 -16.99 -10.08
CA ASN A 54 10.66 -17.59 -8.77
C ASN A 54 9.94 -16.83 -7.65
N GLN A 55 9.87 -15.49 -7.72
CA GLN A 55 9.16 -14.67 -6.73
C GLN A 55 7.66 -14.94 -6.76
N VAL A 56 7.05 -14.97 -7.95
CA VAL A 56 5.61 -15.25 -8.10
C VAL A 56 5.28 -16.69 -7.67
N GLU A 57 6.08 -17.67 -8.05
CA GLU A 57 5.90 -19.07 -7.64
C GLU A 57 6.07 -19.23 -6.12
N THR A 58 7.02 -18.51 -5.51
CA THR A 58 7.23 -18.50 -4.06
C THR A 58 6.03 -17.89 -3.33
N LEU A 59 5.47 -16.78 -3.82
CA LEU A 59 4.25 -16.20 -3.27
C LEU A 59 3.10 -17.22 -3.33
N ASN A 60 2.88 -17.85 -4.48
CA ASN A 60 1.83 -18.85 -4.67
C ASN A 60 1.96 -20.01 -3.69
N LYS A 61 3.18 -20.52 -3.52
CA LYS A 61 3.50 -21.60 -2.57
C LYS A 61 3.20 -21.18 -1.13
N ASN A 62 3.74 -20.04 -0.72
CA ASN A 62 3.60 -19.53 0.65
C ASN A 62 2.13 -19.27 1.02
N CYS A 63 1.37 -18.62 0.13
CA CYS A 63 -0.05 -18.37 0.35
C CYS A 63 -0.84 -19.67 0.55
N ARG A 64 -0.55 -20.69 -0.25
CA ARG A 64 -1.17 -22.03 -0.12
C ARG A 64 -0.82 -22.70 1.21
N GLU A 65 0.47 -22.66 1.60
CA GLU A 65 0.96 -23.32 2.83
C GLU A 65 0.43 -22.66 4.10
N HIS A 66 0.18 -21.35 4.06
CA HIS A 66 -0.27 -20.57 5.20
C HIS A 66 -1.77 -20.22 5.18
N GLY A 67 -2.49 -20.60 4.13
CA GLY A 67 -3.93 -20.34 3.99
C GLY A 67 -4.28 -18.87 3.75
N VAL A 68 -3.38 -18.12 3.10
CA VAL A 68 -3.58 -16.72 2.73
C VAL A 68 -4.31 -16.63 1.39
N GLU A 69 -5.32 -15.78 1.30
CA GLU A 69 -6.05 -15.51 0.06
C GLU A 69 -5.14 -14.81 -0.96
N LEU A 70 -5.08 -15.36 -2.18
CA LEU A 70 -4.20 -14.88 -3.23
C LEU A 70 -4.98 -14.56 -4.51
N TYR A 71 -4.84 -13.33 -4.98
CA TYR A 71 -5.27 -12.89 -6.30
C TYR A 71 -4.05 -12.89 -7.26
N GLY A 72 -3.58 -14.09 -7.59
CA GLY A 72 -2.41 -14.32 -8.45
C GLY A 72 -2.72 -14.18 -9.93
N LEU A 73 -1.70 -14.41 -10.79
CA LEU A 73 -1.85 -14.36 -12.24
C LEU A 73 -3.00 -15.25 -12.72
N GLY A 74 -3.86 -14.71 -13.58
CA GLY A 74 -5.05 -15.38 -14.08
C GLY A 74 -6.27 -15.34 -13.15
N HIS A 75 -6.16 -14.83 -11.94
CA HIS A 75 -7.29 -14.62 -11.06
C HIS A 75 -8.09 -13.39 -11.52
N LYS A 76 -9.44 -13.44 -11.45
CA LYS A 76 -10.32 -12.34 -11.88
C LYS A 76 -10.12 -11.02 -11.14
N TYR A 77 -9.54 -11.06 -9.95
CA TYR A 77 -9.25 -9.91 -9.10
C TYR A 77 -7.76 -9.57 -9.02
N GLN A 78 -6.93 -10.21 -9.86
CA GLN A 78 -5.52 -9.86 -9.93
C GLN A 78 -5.34 -8.43 -10.42
N GLY A 79 -4.50 -7.66 -9.76
CA GLY A 79 -4.21 -6.29 -10.12
C GLY A 79 -3.23 -5.65 -9.14
N ILE A 80 -2.98 -4.35 -9.33
CA ILE A 80 -2.10 -3.56 -8.48
C ILE A 80 -2.62 -3.55 -7.05
N VAL A 81 -1.79 -3.90 -6.08
CA VAL A 81 -2.18 -4.10 -4.67
C VAL A 81 -2.92 -2.90 -4.07
N HIS A 82 -2.51 -1.68 -4.41
CA HIS A 82 -3.14 -0.46 -3.89
C HIS A 82 -4.38 -0.01 -4.68
N VAL A 83 -4.72 -0.69 -5.77
CA VAL A 83 -5.93 -0.47 -6.57
C VAL A 83 -6.99 -1.52 -6.21
N ILE A 84 -6.63 -2.80 -6.16
CA ILE A 84 -7.58 -3.87 -5.83
C ILE A 84 -8.15 -3.74 -4.42
N GLY A 85 -7.37 -3.21 -3.48
CA GLY A 85 -7.84 -2.96 -2.11
C GLY A 85 -9.12 -2.12 -2.06
N PRO A 86 -9.10 -0.91 -2.63
CA PRO A 86 -10.29 -0.07 -2.77
C PRO A 86 -11.39 -0.67 -3.66
N GLU A 87 -11.05 -1.15 -4.85
CA GLU A 87 -12.03 -1.65 -5.83
C GLU A 87 -12.84 -2.83 -5.32
N LEU A 88 -12.24 -3.68 -4.51
CA LEU A 88 -12.91 -4.84 -3.91
C LEU A 88 -13.53 -4.56 -2.54
N GLY A 89 -13.49 -3.30 -2.06
CA GLY A 89 -14.02 -2.93 -0.75
C GLY A 89 -13.19 -3.48 0.42
N ILE A 90 -11.96 -3.91 0.18
CA ILE A 90 -11.03 -4.38 1.21
C ILE A 90 -10.55 -3.19 2.06
N THR A 91 -10.33 -2.04 1.40
CA THR A 91 -9.98 -0.78 2.02
C THR A 91 -11.25 -0.04 2.42
N GLN A 92 -11.38 0.29 3.70
CA GLN A 92 -12.52 1.04 4.23
C GLN A 92 -12.06 2.11 5.22
N PRO A 93 -12.86 3.18 5.41
CA PRO A 93 -12.55 4.22 6.39
C PRO A 93 -12.34 3.64 7.80
N GLY A 94 -11.39 4.22 8.54
CA GLY A 94 -11.08 3.83 9.91
C GLY A 94 -10.25 2.55 10.05
N MET A 95 -9.90 1.89 8.95
CA MET A 95 -9.00 0.73 9.00
C MET A 95 -7.54 1.12 9.11
N THR A 96 -6.74 0.25 9.73
CA THR A 96 -5.29 0.24 9.61
C THR A 96 -4.88 -0.74 8.52
N ILE A 97 -4.08 -0.30 7.56
CA ILE A 97 -3.61 -1.10 6.42
C ILE A 97 -2.10 -0.99 6.33
N VAL A 98 -1.42 -2.13 6.26
CA VAL A 98 0.02 -2.20 6.06
C VAL A 98 0.36 -3.11 4.88
N CYS A 99 1.47 -2.80 4.21
CA CYS A 99 2.01 -3.59 3.11
C CYS A 99 3.53 -3.38 3.04
N GLY A 100 4.24 -4.35 2.49
CA GLY A 100 5.68 -4.22 2.23
C GLY A 100 6.02 -3.29 1.05
N ASP A 101 5.17 -2.34 0.73
CA ASP A 101 5.31 -1.34 -0.33
C ASP A 101 5.10 0.06 0.24
N SER A 102 5.99 0.98 -0.13
CA SER A 102 5.95 2.37 0.33
C SER A 102 4.69 3.13 -0.10
N HIS A 103 4.11 2.79 -1.26
CA HIS A 103 2.89 3.42 -1.78
C HIS A 103 1.60 2.97 -1.10
N THR A 104 1.69 2.21 -0.02
CA THR A 104 0.55 1.83 0.83
C THR A 104 -0.22 3.06 1.34
N SER A 105 0.43 4.21 1.45
CA SER A 105 -0.21 5.49 1.76
C SER A 105 -1.40 5.85 0.85
N THR A 106 -1.47 5.28 -0.35
CA THR A 106 -2.60 5.44 -1.29
C THR A 106 -3.95 5.17 -0.64
N HIS A 107 -4.02 4.18 0.26
CA HIS A 107 -5.26 3.82 0.97
C HIS A 107 -5.74 4.91 1.94
N GLY A 108 -4.88 5.88 2.27
CA GLY A 108 -5.26 7.08 3.03
C GLY A 108 -6.35 7.92 2.35
N ALA A 109 -6.44 7.86 1.01
CA ALA A 109 -7.49 8.52 0.24
C ALA A 109 -8.91 8.05 0.63
N PHE A 110 -9.02 6.89 1.23
CA PHE A 110 -10.28 6.28 1.69
C PHE A 110 -10.48 6.38 3.21
N GLY A 111 -9.73 7.26 3.88
CA GLY A 111 -9.83 7.43 5.32
C GLY A 111 -9.24 6.28 6.15
N SER A 112 -8.34 5.50 5.56
CA SER A 112 -7.58 4.45 6.26
C SER A 112 -6.27 5.01 6.80
N ILE A 113 -5.80 4.49 7.92
CA ILE A 113 -4.43 4.65 8.39
C ILE A 113 -3.56 3.66 7.65
N ALA A 114 -2.81 4.12 6.64
CA ALA A 114 -2.12 3.22 5.73
C ALA A 114 -0.66 3.61 5.51
N PHE A 115 0.26 2.64 5.64
CA PHE A 115 1.69 2.89 5.48
C PHE A 115 2.48 1.64 5.08
N GLY A 116 3.60 1.90 4.39
CA GLY A 116 4.55 0.87 4.03
C GLY A 116 5.38 0.41 5.23
N ILE A 117 5.73 -0.86 5.24
CA ILE A 117 6.55 -1.50 6.28
C ILE A 117 7.71 -2.28 5.67
N GLY A 118 8.79 -2.41 6.40
CA GLY A 118 9.96 -3.19 5.99
C GLY A 118 9.73 -4.70 6.03
N THR A 119 10.56 -5.47 5.35
CA THR A 119 10.41 -6.93 5.23
C THR A 119 10.36 -7.66 6.58
N SER A 120 11.16 -7.23 7.57
CA SER A 120 11.12 -7.78 8.92
C SER A 120 9.83 -7.44 9.67
N GLU A 121 9.25 -6.29 9.38
CA GLU A 121 7.95 -5.88 9.91
C GLU A 121 6.81 -6.66 9.25
N VAL A 122 6.92 -6.96 7.94
CA VAL A 122 5.99 -7.90 7.26
C VAL A 122 5.96 -9.24 7.98
N GLU A 123 7.13 -9.81 8.34
CA GLU A 123 7.22 -11.05 9.11
C GLU A 123 6.54 -10.92 10.49
N MET A 124 6.78 -9.80 11.19
CA MET A 124 6.13 -9.53 12.48
C MET A 124 4.61 -9.46 12.35
N VAL A 125 4.10 -8.72 11.36
CA VAL A 125 2.65 -8.59 11.14
C VAL A 125 2.02 -9.92 10.74
N LEU A 126 2.67 -10.71 9.88
CA LEU A 126 2.20 -12.05 9.53
C LEU A 126 2.09 -12.96 10.77
N SER A 127 3.05 -12.87 11.69
CA SER A 127 3.09 -13.73 12.89
C SER A 127 2.19 -13.26 14.03
N THR A 128 1.89 -11.97 14.15
CA THR A 128 1.27 -11.39 15.35
C THR A 128 0.07 -10.48 15.08
N GLN A 129 -0.10 -10.02 13.85
CA GLN A 129 -1.02 -8.92 13.46
C GLN A 129 -0.74 -7.61 14.23
N CYS A 130 0.43 -7.45 14.77
CA CYS A 130 0.86 -6.28 15.53
C CYS A 130 2.12 -5.67 14.95
N LEU A 131 2.24 -4.36 15.13
CA LEU A 131 3.44 -3.61 14.77
C LEU A 131 3.69 -2.54 15.84
N LEU A 132 4.95 -2.42 16.25
CA LEU A 132 5.34 -1.37 17.18
C LEU A 132 5.68 -0.10 16.39
N GLN A 133 4.93 0.96 16.63
CA GLN A 133 5.13 2.25 15.99
C GLN A 133 5.21 3.37 17.02
N ASN A 134 6.08 4.35 16.79
CA ASN A 134 6.06 5.59 17.55
C ASN A 134 4.80 6.39 17.17
N LYS A 135 4.13 6.99 18.15
CA LYS A 135 2.99 7.86 17.90
C LYS A 135 3.45 9.06 17.04
N PRO A 136 2.98 9.19 15.79
CA PRO A 136 3.34 10.31 14.94
C PRO A 136 2.67 11.60 15.44
N LYS A 137 3.23 12.75 15.06
CA LYS A 137 2.58 14.05 15.15
C LYS A 137 1.51 14.17 14.07
N THR A 138 0.66 15.16 14.14
CA THR A 138 -0.32 15.50 13.10
C THR A 138 0.12 16.74 12.32
N MET A 139 -0.08 16.72 11.01
CA MET A 139 0.15 17.86 10.11
C MET A 139 -1.09 18.02 9.22
N LEU A 140 -1.67 19.22 9.25
CA LEU A 140 -2.75 19.58 8.33
C LEU A 140 -2.17 20.37 7.16
N ILE A 141 -2.50 19.95 5.94
CA ILE A 141 -2.22 20.68 4.70
C ILE A 141 -3.57 21.08 4.10
N GLU A 142 -3.90 22.34 4.22
CA GLU A 142 -5.17 22.89 3.73
C GLU A 142 -4.97 23.55 2.37
N ILE A 143 -5.82 23.20 1.40
CA ILE A 143 -5.75 23.66 0.01
C ILE A 143 -7.13 24.14 -0.38
N ASP A 144 -7.28 25.46 -0.40
CA ASP A 144 -8.53 26.12 -0.73
C ASP A 144 -8.49 26.80 -2.10
N GLY A 145 -9.67 27.01 -2.66
CA GLY A 145 -9.89 27.64 -3.94
C GLY A 145 -10.29 26.64 -5.02
N GLU A 146 -10.17 27.07 -6.26
CA GLU A 146 -10.45 26.29 -7.46
C GLU A 146 -9.14 26.05 -8.23
N LEU A 147 -9.02 24.88 -8.85
CA LEU A 147 -7.87 24.59 -9.69
C LEU A 147 -8.01 25.29 -11.04
N ASN A 148 -6.94 25.88 -11.51
CA ASN A 148 -6.88 26.42 -12.87
C ASN A 148 -6.99 25.31 -13.92
N GLU A 149 -7.46 25.64 -15.11
CA GLU A 149 -7.48 24.70 -16.24
C GLU A 149 -6.06 24.14 -16.49
N GLY A 150 -5.96 22.83 -16.67
CA GLY A 150 -4.69 22.12 -16.89
C GLY A 150 -3.91 21.80 -15.63
N VAL A 151 -4.40 22.16 -14.44
CA VAL A 151 -3.79 21.76 -13.15
C VAL A 151 -4.44 20.50 -12.61
N TYR A 152 -3.63 19.49 -12.31
CA TYR A 152 -4.06 18.18 -11.83
C TYR A 152 -3.54 17.91 -10.40
N SER A 153 -4.06 16.86 -9.79
CA SER A 153 -3.65 16.41 -8.45
C SER A 153 -2.14 16.15 -8.33
N LYS A 154 -1.50 15.71 -9.42
CA LYS A 154 -0.04 15.55 -9.48
C LYS A 154 0.70 16.87 -9.31
N ASP A 155 0.20 17.95 -9.89
CA ASP A 155 0.80 19.27 -9.76
C ASP A 155 0.66 19.78 -8.33
N ILE A 156 -0.49 19.52 -7.69
CA ILE A 156 -0.73 19.86 -6.29
C ILE A 156 0.31 19.21 -5.40
N ILE A 157 0.48 17.89 -5.48
CA ILE A 157 1.42 17.20 -4.60
C ILE A 157 2.87 17.58 -4.90
N LEU A 158 3.24 17.78 -6.15
CA LEU A 158 4.58 18.26 -6.51
C LEU A 158 4.85 19.67 -5.96
N TYR A 159 3.85 20.55 -5.98
CA TYR A 159 3.96 21.87 -5.37
C TYR A 159 4.16 21.77 -3.85
N ILE A 160 3.39 20.91 -3.17
CA ILE A 160 3.55 20.65 -1.74
C ILE A 160 4.97 20.15 -1.43
N ILE A 161 5.46 19.16 -2.19
CA ILE A 161 6.82 18.63 -2.06
C ILE A 161 7.86 19.76 -2.21
N SER A 162 7.65 20.68 -3.15
CA SER A 162 8.55 21.81 -3.35
C SER A 162 8.60 22.78 -2.14
N LYS A 163 7.54 22.82 -1.33
CA LYS A 163 7.44 23.72 -0.16
C LYS A 163 7.95 23.08 1.13
N ILE A 164 7.63 21.81 1.37
CA ILE A 164 7.98 21.14 2.62
C ILE A 164 9.21 20.24 2.50
N THR A 165 9.76 20.09 1.30
CA THR A 165 10.90 19.23 0.94
C THR A 165 10.62 17.73 1.07
N ALA A 166 11.58 16.90 0.62
CA ALA A 166 11.45 15.43 0.59
C ALA A 166 11.38 14.75 1.98
N SER A 167 11.58 15.49 3.08
CA SER A 167 11.54 14.96 4.44
C SER A 167 10.60 15.74 5.36
N GLY A 168 9.88 16.72 4.82
CA GLY A 168 9.08 17.64 5.62
C GLY A 168 7.91 16.99 6.38
N GLY A 169 7.42 15.86 5.90
CA GLY A 169 6.36 15.07 6.54
C GLY A 169 6.87 13.94 7.45
N THR A 170 8.19 13.77 7.60
CA THR A 170 8.73 12.66 8.39
C THR A 170 8.29 12.75 9.86
N GLY A 171 7.72 11.69 10.39
CA GLY A 171 7.20 11.63 11.76
C GLY A 171 5.81 12.27 11.94
N TYR A 172 5.13 12.59 10.85
CA TYR A 172 3.78 13.15 10.88
C TYR A 172 2.75 12.21 10.25
N PHE A 173 1.56 12.28 10.79
CA PHE A 173 0.31 11.98 10.11
C PHE A 173 -0.09 13.21 9.31
N VAL A 174 -0.14 13.08 7.98
CA VAL A 174 -0.49 14.20 7.10
C VAL A 174 -1.95 14.07 6.70
N GLU A 175 -2.74 15.10 7.00
CA GLU A 175 -4.13 15.25 6.59
C GLU A 175 -4.23 16.33 5.50
N TYR A 176 -4.88 16.01 4.40
CA TYR A 176 -5.17 16.96 3.33
C TYR A 176 -6.62 17.42 3.42
N SER A 177 -6.86 18.71 3.46
CA SER A 177 -8.20 19.31 3.54
C SER A 177 -8.35 20.52 2.63
N GLY A 178 -9.49 21.17 2.72
CA GLY A 178 -9.81 22.38 1.95
C GLY A 178 -10.73 22.13 0.76
N SER A 179 -11.23 23.21 0.17
CA SER A 179 -12.24 23.16 -0.90
C SER A 179 -11.69 22.50 -2.17
N ALA A 180 -10.42 22.76 -2.50
CA ALA A 180 -9.77 22.14 -3.65
C ALA A 180 -9.68 20.61 -3.50
N ILE A 181 -9.32 20.11 -2.30
CA ILE A 181 -9.28 18.66 -2.03
C ILE A 181 -10.67 18.02 -2.11
N ARG A 182 -11.69 18.69 -1.54
CA ARG A 182 -13.07 18.18 -1.59
C ARG A 182 -13.63 18.06 -3.00
N SER A 183 -13.20 18.93 -3.93
CA SER A 183 -13.62 18.90 -5.33
C SER A 183 -12.96 17.81 -6.18
N LEU A 184 -11.87 17.20 -5.70
CA LEU A 184 -11.14 16.15 -6.41
C LEU A 184 -11.92 14.84 -6.48
N SER A 185 -11.77 14.12 -7.59
CA SER A 185 -12.21 12.73 -7.69
C SER A 185 -11.43 11.84 -6.72
N MET A 186 -11.92 10.63 -6.47
CA MET A 186 -11.22 9.68 -5.61
C MET A 186 -9.84 9.31 -6.16
N GLU A 187 -9.73 9.10 -7.48
CA GLU A 187 -8.46 8.79 -8.14
C GLU A 187 -7.45 9.94 -8.01
N ALA A 188 -7.93 11.17 -8.08
CA ALA A 188 -7.09 12.35 -7.86
C ALA A 188 -6.59 12.44 -6.41
N ARG A 189 -7.44 12.10 -5.42
CA ARG A 189 -7.04 11.98 -4.01
C ARG A 189 -6.05 10.84 -3.79
N MET A 190 -6.27 9.68 -4.45
CA MET A 190 -5.31 8.57 -4.45
C MET A 190 -3.94 9.02 -4.96
N THR A 191 -3.89 9.82 -6.01
CA THR A 191 -2.63 10.36 -6.55
C THR A 191 -1.88 11.19 -5.51
N ILE A 192 -2.57 12.08 -4.78
CA ILE A 192 -1.96 12.88 -3.72
C ILE A 192 -1.42 11.97 -2.61
N CYS A 193 -2.21 11.04 -2.11
CA CYS A 193 -1.80 10.12 -1.06
C CYS A 193 -0.66 9.20 -1.52
N ASN A 194 -0.70 8.69 -2.75
CA ASN A 194 0.34 7.84 -3.33
C ASN A 194 1.70 8.57 -3.39
N MET A 195 1.71 9.79 -3.93
CA MET A 195 2.94 10.57 -4.10
C MET A 195 3.45 11.20 -2.79
N SER A 196 2.68 11.17 -1.72
CA SER A 196 3.08 11.70 -0.42
C SER A 196 4.22 10.92 0.22
N ILE A 197 4.50 9.71 -0.25
CA ILE A 197 5.71 8.97 0.14
C ILE A 197 6.99 9.77 -0.13
N ALA A 198 6.99 10.66 -1.12
CA ALA A 198 8.14 11.50 -1.45
C ALA A 198 8.43 12.59 -0.41
N VAL A 199 7.49 12.90 0.49
CA VAL A 199 7.69 13.86 1.59
C VAL A 199 7.73 13.20 2.97
N SER A 200 7.39 11.93 3.07
CA SER A 200 7.30 11.27 4.37
C SER A 200 7.37 9.75 4.22
N TYR A 201 8.09 9.11 5.12
CA TYR A 201 7.95 7.67 5.39
C TYR A 201 6.71 7.38 6.26
N THR A 202 5.79 8.32 6.42
CA THR A 202 4.75 8.26 7.43
C THR A 202 3.34 8.42 6.88
N HIS A 203 2.43 8.03 7.67
CA HIS A 203 0.99 7.81 7.51
C HIS A 203 0.22 9.01 6.94
N LEU A 204 -0.69 8.74 6.03
CA LEU A 204 -1.55 9.74 5.38
C LEU A 204 -3.02 9.40 5.59
N THR A 205 -3.82 10.42 5.83
CA THR A 205 -5.29 10.32 5.79
C THR A 205 -5.89 11.52 5.10
N LEU A 206 -7.00 11.31 4.41
CA LEU A 206 -7.90 12.37 3.97
C LEU A 206 -9.15 12.34 4.84
N PRO A 207 -9.75 13.50 5.17
CA PRO A 207 -11.04 13.52 5.82
C PRO A 207 -12.08 12.90 4.88
N THR A 208 -12.86 12.00 5.42
CA THR A 208 -14.03 11.38 4.77
C THR A 208 -15.16 12.39 4.62
#